data_984c86d8bd5d2f1e8776f557f95d419f
#
_entry.id   984c86d8bd5d2f1e8776f557f95d419f
#
_cell.length_a   1.000
_cell.length_b   1.000
_cell.length_c   1.000
_cell.angle_alpha   90.00
_cell.angle_beta   90.00
_cell.angle_gamma   90.00
#
_symmetry.space_group_name_H-M   'P 1'
#
loop_
_entity.id
_entity.type
_entity.pdbx_description
1 polymer ?
#
loop_
_entity_poly.entity_id
_entity_poly.type
_entity_poly.pdbx_seq_one_letter_code
_entity_poly.pdbx_strand_id
1 'polypeptide(L)'
;MCIRDRFQFKWMLGKMKGYRAVYAVALCLSVVIQSFFLTGPMIVEQIISIFISSPDALKNIENQRDLLILLCVAMILFVFVRTCLQFLAKMLYEVVSQGVLQRVRNELFERIQNQDMHFFDTHTKGDLVTRLTGDLDMIRHSIAWIIMMVVESCALFLFTVIYFFTLDWLMTLCILALTPILFVVTRMFSKRVGPKYVVLREKLSRLNTKAQENIAANRVVKAFAREEYEKEDFDKYNRDYCEHNQQAAMVWLTFQPYIETLAQALWAVQMLVGGIFVINGRITIAQYL
;
A
#
# COMPACT_ATOMS: atom_id res chain seq x y z
N MET A 1 7.14 3.44 -21.28
CA MET A 1 7.12 3.24 -19.83
C MET A 1 7.95 2.03 -19.36
N CYS A 2 7.87 0.85 -19.98
CA CYS A 2 8.56 -0.37 -19.50
C CYS A 2 10.11 -0.41 -19.51
N ILE A 3 10.82 0.28 -20.40
CA ILE A 3 12.30 0.17 -20.52
C ILE A 3 12.99 1.02 -19.44
N ARG A 4 12.46 2.19 -19.12
CA ARG A 4 13.00 3.11 -18.11
C ARG A 4 12.82 2.56 -16.70
N ASP A 5 11.71 1.86 -16.43
CA ASP A 5 11.42 1.25 -15.12
C ASP A 5 12.32 0.05 -14.82
N ARG A 6 12.64 -0.76 -15.85
CA ARG A 6 13.56 -1.92 -15.70
C ARG A 6 14.98 -1.50 -15.35
N PHE A 7 15.44 -0.37 -15.89
CA PHE A 7 16.75 0.19 -15.57
C PHE A 7 16.83 0.70 -14.11
N GLN A 8 15.79 1.37 -13.65
CA GLN A 8 15.70 1.89 -12.28
C GLN A 8 15.70 0.75 -11.24
N PHE A 9 14.96 -0.31 -11.45
CA PHE A 9 14.91 -1.46 -10.54
C PHE A 9 16.26 -2.22 -10.49
N LYS A 10 16.87 -2.45 -11.65
CA LYS A 10 18.19 -3.08 -11.73
C LYS A 10 19.28 -2.25 -11.06
N TRP A 11 19.23 -0.94 -11.22
CA TRP A 11 20.13 0.00 -10.56
C TRP A 11 19.96 -0.06 -9.02
N MET A 12 18.74 -0.03 -8.55
CA MET A 12 18.40 -0.14 -7.13
C MET A 12 18.92 -1.44 -6.51
N LEU A 13 18.70 -2.59 -7.17
CA LEU A 13 19.24 -3.88 -6.76
C LEU A 13 20.78 -3.89 -6.77
N GLY A 14 21.41 -3.12 -7.67
CA GLY A 14 22.86 -2.91 -7.70
C GLY A 14 23.37 -2.24 -6.43
N LYS A 15 22.66 -1.22 -5.93
CA LYS A 15 23.04 -0.46 -4.72
C LYS A 15 22.80 -1.25 -3.43
N MET A 16 21.97 -2.29 -3.47
CA MET A 16 21.72 -3.18 -2.34
C MET A 16 22.82 -4.24 -2.12
N LYS A 17 23.97 -4.17 -2.82
CA LYS A 17 25.10 -5.10 -2.59
C LYS A 17 25.49 -5.09 -1.11
N GLY A 18 25.60 -6.28 -0.49
CA GLY A 18 25.86 -6.46 0.94
C GLY A 18 24.60 -6.58 1.82
N TYR A 19 23.48 -6.02 1.40
CA TYR A 19 22.20 -6.12 2.11
C TYR A 19 21.21 -7.09 1.46
N ARG A 20 21.55 -7.66 0.28
CA ARG A 20 20.64 -8.53 -0.49
C ARG A 20 20.19 -9.75 0.27
N ALA A 21 21.08 -10.40 1.03
CA ALA A 21 20.73 -11.56 1.83
C ALA A 21 19.74 -11.21 2.94
N VAL A 22 19.98 -10.12 3.67
CA VAL A 22 19.09 -9.63 4.73
C VAL A 22 17.72 -9.25 4.15
N TYR A 23 17.72 -8.59 2.98
CA TYR A 23 16.48 -8.22 2.30
C TYR A 23 15.70 -9.45 1.81
N ALA A 24 16.39 -10.45 1.27
CA ALA A 24 15.75 -11.72 0.87
C ALA A 24 15.15 -12.46 2.07
N VAL A 25 15.86 -12.48 3.21
CA VAL A 25 15.33 -13.04 4.46
C VAL A 25 14.08 -12.29 4.91
N ALA A 26 14.08 -10.95 4.86
CA ALA A 26 12.92 -10.13 5.21
C ALA A 26 11.72 -10.44 4.29
N LEU A 27 11.95 -10.56 2.97
CA LEU A 27 10.92 -10.94 1.99
C LEU A 27 10.36 -12.35 2.27
N CYS A 28 11.22 -13.34 2.48
CA CYS A 28 10.80 -14.70 2.82
C CYS A 28 10.00 -14.72 4.12
N LEU A 29 10.45 -13.99 5.14
CA LEU A 29 9.75 -13.88 6.42
C LEU A 29 8.37 -13.25 6.25
N SER A 30 8.24 -12.18 5.45
CA SER A 30 6.96 -11.57 5.12
C SER A 30 6.01 -12.55 4.43
N VAL A 31 6.50 -13.33 3.47
CA VAL A 31 5.68 -14.35 2.77
C VAL A 31 5.20 -15.42 3.76
N VAL A 32 6.08 -15.91 4.65
CA VAL A 32 5.71 -16.89 5.70
C VAL A 32 4.67 -16.30 6.65
N ILE A 33 4.81 -15.03 7.06
CA ILE A 33 3.84 -14.35 7.93
C ILE A 33 2.47 -14.25 7.27
N GLN A 34 2.41 -14.06 5.93
CA GLN A 34 1.13 -14.02 5.21
C GLN A 34 0.44 -15.40 5.15
N SER A 35 1.19 -16.51 5.15
CA SER A 35 0.57 -17.84 5.28
C SER A 35 -0.13 -18.02 6.63
N PHE A 36 0.41 -17.44 7.70
CA PHE A 36 -0.22 -17.45 9.02
C PHE A 36 -1.52 -16.62 9.09
N PHE A 37 -1.80 -15.76 8.13
CA PHE A 37 -3.06 -15.02 8.08
C PHE A 37 -4.27 -15.95 7.93
N LEU A 38 -4.10 -17.05 7.19
CA LEU A 38 -5.15 -18.04 6.97
C LEU A 38 -5.36 -18.98 8.19
N THR A 39 -4.39 -19.05 9.09
CA THR A 39 -4.49 -19.91 10.28
C THR A 39 -5.58 -19.44 11.26
N GLY A 40 -5.84 -18.13 11.32
CA GLY A 40 -6.92 -17.58 12.14
C GLY A 40 -8.29 -18.16 11.79
N PRO A 41 -8.77 -18.01 10.54
CA PRO A 41 -10.02 -18.66 10.08
C PRO A 41 -10.04 -20.18 10.28
N MET A 42 -8.92 -20.89 10.06
CA MET A 42 -8.85 -22.34 10.27
C MET A 42 -9.04 -22.74 11.74
N ILE A 43 -8.52 -21.96 12.69
CA ILE A 43 -8.76 -22.21 14.13
C ILE A 43 -10.23 -21.95 14.47
N VAL A 44 -10.82 -20.87 13.93
CA VAL A 44 -12.24 -20.56 14.12
C VAL A 44 -13.13 -21.68 13.53
N GLU A 45 -12.79 -22.20 12.36
CA GLU A 45 -13.44 -23.37 11.76
C GLU A 45 -13.44 -24.58 12.71
N GLN A 46 -12.27 -24.90 13.30
CA GLN A 46 -12.16 -26.00 14.26
C GLN A 46 -13.01 -25.77 15.52
N ILE A 47 -12.99 -24.55 16.08
CA ILE A 47 -13.82 -24.21 17.23
C ILE A 47 -15.31 -24.43 16.90
N ILE A 48 -15.77 -23.91 15.77
CA ILE A 48 -17.17 -24.02 15.34
C ILE A 48 -17.53 -25.50 15.09
N SER A 49 -16.66 -26.26 14.43
CA SER A 49 -16.91 -27.69 14.16
C SER A 49 -17.06 -28.51 15.43
N ILE A 50 -16.26 -28.25 16.46
CA ILE A 50 -16.36 -28.92 17.77
C ILE A 50 -17.71 -28.61 18.43
N PHE A 51 -18.19 -27.36 18.36
CA PHE A 51 -19.44 -26.97 18.99
C PHE A 51 -20.69 -27.44 18.23
N ILE A 52 -20.66 -27.49 16.90
CA ILE A 52 -21.82 -27.84 16.05
C ILE A 52 -21.92 -29.35 15.84
N SER A 53 -20.78 -30.06 15.69
CA SER A 53 -20.75 -31.48 15.30
C SER A 53 -20.92 -32.45 16.47
N SER A 54 -20.90 -32.00 17.70
CA SER A 54 -21.02 -32.83 18.89
C SER A 54 -22.22 -32.48 19.77
N PRO A 55 -23.45 -32.97 19.46
CA PRO A 55 -24.62 -32.75 20.31
C PRO A 55 -24.46 -33.25 21.76
N ASP A 56 -23.66 -34.31 21.96
CA ASP A 56 -23.28 -34.80 23.28
C ASP A 56 -22.20 -33.94 23.98
N ALA A 57 -21.56 -33.06 23.25
CA ALA A 57 -20.58 -32.11 23.77
C ALA A 57 -21.20 -31.16 24.82
N LEU A 58 -22.50 -30.88 24.74
CA LEU A 58 -23.23 -30.08 25.73
C LEU A 58 -23.41 -30.79 27.10
N LYS A 59 -23.13 -32.10 27.19
CA LYS A 59 -23.27 -32.85 28.45
C LYS A 59 -22.04 -32.77 29.36
N ASN A 60 -20.88 -32.37 28.84
CA ASN A 60 -19.63 -32.24 29.63
C ASN A 60 -19.12 -30.77 29.58
N ILE A 61 -19.90 -29.87 30.18
CA ILE A 61 -19.66 -28.41 30.15
C ILE A 61 -18.29 -28.02 30.72
N GLU A 62 -17.76 -28.73 31.71
CA GLU A 62 -16.46 -28.45 32.32
C GLU A 62 -15.29 -28.67 31.34
N ASN A 63 -15.22 -29.84 30.71
CA ASN A 63 -14.16 -30.14 29.72
C ASN A 63 -14.21 -29.24 28.49
N GLN A 64 -15.38 -28.80 28.09
CA GLN A 64 -15.53 -27.90 26.95
C GLN A 64 -15.13 -26.46 27.25
N ARG A 65 -15.46 -25.97 28.44
CA ARG A 65 -15.01 -24.65 28.88
C ARG A 65 -13.50 -24.58 28.90
N ASP A 66 -12.81 -25.59 29.42
CA ASP A 66 -11.36 -25.64 29.51
C ASP A 66 -10.71 -25.75 28.11
N LEU A 67 -11.31 -26.51 27.18
CA LEU A 67 -10.88 -26.61 25.82
C LEU A 67 -11.05 -25.24 25.09
N LEU A 68 -12.15 -24.55 25.31
CA LEU A 68 -12.41 -23.24 24.74
C LEU A 68 -11.42 -22.20 25.25
N ILE A 69 -11.14 -22.20 26.55
CA ILE A 69 -10.12 -21.33 27.17
C ILE A 69 -8.75 -21.63 26.55
N LEU A 70 -8.39 -22.90 26.40
CA LEU A 70 -7.12 -23.31 25.80
C LEU A 70 -6.99 -22.83 24.37
N LEU A 71 -8.03 -22.96 23.54
CA LEU A 71 -8.06 -22.49 22.16
C LEU A 71 -7.97 -20.97 22.06
N CYS A 72 -8.67 -20.25 22.94
CA CYS A 72 -8.57 -18.78 23.01
C CYS A 72 -7.15 -18.33 23.42
N VAL A 73 -6.55 -18.97 24.42
CA VAL A 73 -5.17 -18.66 24.84
C VAL A 73 -4.18 -18.98 23.70
N ALA A 74 -4.35 -20.13 23.03
CA ALA A 74 -3.52 -20.51 21.89
C ALA A 74 -3.64 -19.49 20.75
N MET A 75 -4.84 -18.99 20.46
CA MET A 75 -5.09 -17.95 19.45
C MET A 75 -4.40 -16.63 19.83
N ILE A 76 -4.49 -16.20 21.08
CA ILE A 76 -3.82 -14.98 21.57
C ILE A 76 -2.30 -15.14 21.43
N LEU A 77 -1.74 -16.27 21.86
CA LEU A 77 -0.32 -16.56 21.76
C LEU A 77 0.14 -16.59 20.29
N PHE A 78 -0.64 -17.21 19.42
CA PHE A 78 -0.38 -17.26 17.99
C PHE A 78 -0.34 -15.84 17.36
N VAL A 79 -1.34 -15.00 17.66
CA VAL A 79 -1.37 -13.61 17.18
C VAL A 79 -0.16 -12.82 17.71
N PHE A 80 0.20 -13.04 18.98
CA PHE A 80 1.38 -12.40 19.57
C PHE A 80 2.67 -12.80 18.87
N VAL A 81 2.91 -14.09 18.65
CA VAL A 81 4.09 -14.59 17.92
C VAL A 81 4.13 -14.04 16.50
N ARG A 82 2.99 -14.06 15.78
CA ARG A 82 2.87 -13.48 14.43
C ARG A 82 3.23 -12.00 14.42
N THR A 83 2.75 -11.23 15.39
CA THR A 83 3.04 -9.79 15.50
C THR A 83 4.52 -9.54 15.77
N CYS A 84 5.15 -10.34 16.61
CA CYS A 84 6.60 -10.27 16.86
C CYS A 84 7.41 -10.57 15.58
N LEU A 85 7.02 -11.59 14.82
CA LEU A 85 7.66 -11.90 13.54
C LEU A 85 7.46 -10.77 12.51
N GLN A 86 6.27 -10.18 12.47
CA GLN A 86 5.99 -9.03 11.59
C GLN A 86 6.82 -7.80 11.97
N PHE A 87 6.97 -7.53 13.26
CA PHE A 87 7.86 -6.47 13.74
C PHE A 87 9.31 -6.71 13.31
N LEU A 88 9.80 -7.94 13.46
CA LEU A 88 11.15 -8.33 13.03
C LEU A 88 11.33 -8.13 11.52
N ALA A 89 10.38 -8.57 10.71
CA ALA A 89 10.43 -8.37 9.26
C ALA A 89 10.50 -6.88 8.89
N LYS A 90 9.63 -6.05 9.48
CA LYS A 90 9.63 -4.59 9.26
C LYS A 90 10.93 -3.93 9.70
N MET A 91 11.51 -4.36 10.83
CA MET A 91 12.80 -3.90 11.30
C MET A 91 13.93 -4.23 10.29
N LEU A 92 13.93 -5.44 9.75
CA LEU A 92 14.92 -5.82 8.73
C LEU A 92 14.80 -4.98 7.45
N TYR A 93 13.58 -4.69 6.97
CA TYR A 93 13.36 -3.80 5.84
C TYR A 93 13.89 -2.39 6.12
N GLU A 94 13.62 -1.86 7.31
CA GLU A 94 14.09 -0.52 7.68
C GLU A 94 15.62 -0.47 7.78
N VAL A 95 16.26 -1.45 8.40
CA VAL A 95 17.74 -1.53 8.48
C VAL A 95 18.36 -1.55 7.08
N VAL A 96 17.81 -2.36 6.18
CA VAL A 96 18.30 -2.43 4.79
C VAL A 96 18.10 -1.09 4.07
N SER A 97 16.91 -0.49 4.18
CA SER A 97 16.59 0.76 3.50
C SER A 97 17.48 1.91 3.96
N GLN A 98 17.76 2.01 5.28
CA GLN A 98 18.66 2.99 5.86
C GLN A 98 20.12 2.76 5.40
N GLY A 99 20.57 1.51 5.38
CA GLY A 99 21.92 1.18 4.89
C GLY A 99 22.13 1.52 3.41
N VAL A 100 21.09 1.27 2.58
CA VAL A 100 21.13 1.67 1.16
C VAL A 100 21.09 3.19 1.02
N LEU A 101 20.21 3.87 1.78
CA LEU A 101 20.12 5.33 1.80
C LEU A 101 21.48 5.97 2.12
N GLN A 102 22.13 5.54 3.20
CA GLN A 102 23.44 6.04 3.62
C GLN A 102 24.48 5.90 2.49
N ARG A 103 24.53 4.72 1.87
CA ARG A 103 25.47 4.46 0.77
C ARG A 103 25.22 5.37 -0.44
N VAL A 104 23.97 5.48 -0.87
CA VAL A 104 23.61 6.32 -2.02
C VAL A 104 23.83 7.80 -1.72
N ARG A 105 23.54 8.24 -0.50
CA ARG A 105 23.82 9.62 -0.05
C ARG A 105 25.31 9.95 -0.10
N ASN A 106 26.15 9.08 0.43
CA ASN A 106 27.60 9.29 0.40
C ASN A 106 28.14 9.33 -1.03
N GLU A 107 27.70 8.40 -1.89
CA GLU A 107 28.11 8.37 -3.30
C GLU A 107 27.64 9.63 -4.06
N LEU A 108 26.40 10.08 -3.80
CA LEU A 108 25.86 11.28 -4.43
C LEU A 108 26.63 12.52 -3.95
N PHE A 109 26.90 12.60 -2.65
CA PHE A 109 27.68 13.71 -2.09
C PHE A 109 29.12 13.77 -2.67
N GLU A 110 29.81 12.63 -2.74
CA GLU A 110 31.12 12.53 -3.37
C GLU A 110 31.09 12.98 -4.84
N ARG A 111 30.08 12.55 -5.59
CA ARG A 111 29.90 12.96 -6.99
C ARG A 111 29.67 14.46 -7.13
N ILE A 112 28.88 15.05 -6.23
CA ILE A 112 28.66 16.51 -6.23
C ILE A 112 29.94 17.25 -5.93
N GLN A 113 30.72 16.80 -4.96
CA GLN A 113 32.01 17.44 -4.60
C GLN A 113 33.04 17.39 -5.74
N ASN A 114 32.98 16.37 -6.59
CA ASN A 114 33.88 16.19 -7.71
C ASN A 114 33.37 16.88 -9.01
N GLN A 115 32.32 17.71 -8.96
CA GLN A 115 31.85 18.49 -10.10
C GLN A 115 32.68 19.75 -10.29
N ASP A 116 32.68 20.27 -11.52
CA ASP A 116 33.33 21.51 -11.87
C ASP A 116 32.53 22.75 -11.40
N MET A 117 33.14 23.94 -11.46
CA MET A 117 32.51 25.20 -11.07
C MET A 117 31.27 25.52 -11.94
N HIS A 118 31.28 25.15 -13.23
CA HIS A 118 30.18 25.39 -14.11
C HIS A 118 28.88 24.64 -13.67
N PHE A 119 29.06 23.45 -13.09
CA PHE A 119 27.94 22.72 -12.49
C PHE A 119 27.28 23.51 -11.36
N PHE A 120 28.08 24.13 -10.47
CA PHE A 120 27.55 24.92 -9.35
C PHE A 120 26.96 26.25 -9.77
N ASP A 121 27.37 26.81 -10.91
CA ASP A 121 26.76 28.02 -11.51
C ASP A 121 25.38 27.73 -12.12
N THR A 122 25.17 26.49 -12.61
CA THR A 122 23.92 26.07 -13.26
C THR A 122 22.90 25.42 -12.33
N HIS A 123 23.33 24.96 -11.14
CA HIS A 123 22.47 24.28 -10.16
C HIS A 123 22.41 25.05 -8.85
N THR A 124 21.20 25.31 -8.35
CA THR A 124 21.05 26.02 -7.09
C THR A 124 21.40 25.11 -5.91
N LYS A 125 21.97 25.69 -4.85
CA LYS A 125 22.29 24.96 -3.60
C LYS A 125 21.05 24.25 -3.04
N GLY A 126 19.88 24.88 -3.13
CA GLY A 126 18.62 24.31 -2.67
C GLY A 126 18.21 23.05 -3.43
N ASP A 127 18.37 23.01 -4.76
CA ASP A 127 18.09 21.83 -5.58
C ASP A 127 19.00 20.65 -5.19
N LEU A 128 20.30 20.91 -5.01
CA LEU A 128 21.26 19.87 -4.60
C LEU A 128 20.94 19.29 -3.20
N VAL A 129 20.57 20.15 -2.26
CA VAL A 129 20.18 19.72 -0.90
C VAL A 129 18.87 18.92 -0.97
N THR A 130 17.88 19.34 -1.77
CA THR A 130 16.62 18.62 -1.93
C THR A 130 16.85 17.21 -2.50
N ARG A 131 17.75 17.05 -3.46
CA ARG A 131 18.13 15.73 -4.00
C ARG A 131 18.82 14.84 -2.97
N LEU A 132 19.70 15.42 -2.13
CA LEU A 132 20.42 14.71 -1.05
C LEU A 132 19.50 14.28 0.11
N THR A 133 18.33 14.90 0.24
CA THR A 133 17.39 14.64 1.33
C THR A 133 16.09 14.03 0.81
N GLY A 134 15.23 14.83 0.19
CA GLY A 134 13.87 14.44 -0.19
C GLY A 134 13.80 13.33 -1.22
N ASP A 135 14.56 13.41 -2.32
CA ASP A 135 14.54 12.39 -3.36
C ASP A 135 15.10 11.04 -2.85
N LEU A 136 16.12 11.10 -2.01
CA LEU A 136 16.67 9.89 -1.40
C LEU A 136 15.73 9.26 -0.37
N ASP A 137 14.99 10.06 0.39
CA ASP A 137 13.95 9.53 1.29
C ASP A 137 12.83 8.83 0.54
N MET A 138 12.48 9.29 -0.65
CA MET A 138 11.50 8.60 -1.52
C MET A 138 12.03 7.23 -1.97
N ILE A 139 13.32 7.11 -2.30
CA ILE A 139 13.97 5.82 -2.61
C ILE A 139 13.93 4.89 -1.40
N ARG A 140 14.27 5.40 -0.20
CA ARG A 140 14.20 4.66 1.07
C ARG A 140 12.80 4.12 1.30
N HIS A 141 11.78 4.99 1.19
CA HIS A 141 10.38 4.60 1.36
C HIS A 141 9.95 3.52 0.36
N SER A 142 10.42 3.60 -0.88
CA SER A 142 10.13 2.59 -1.91
C SER A 142 10.72 1.23 -1.54
N ILE A 143 11.95 1.18 -1.00
CA ILE A 143 12.62 -0.06 -0.59
C ILE A 143 11.95 -0.64 0.67
N ALA A 144 11.67 0.21 1.68
CA ALA A 144 11.16 -0.24 2.97
C ALA A 144 9.68 -0.66 2.91
N TRP A 145 8.83 0.07 2.14
CA TRP A 145 7.38 -0.07 2.23
C TRP A 145 6.72 -0.54 0.94
N ILE A 146 7.04 0.06 -0.20
CA ILE A 146 6.29 -0.21 -1.44
C ILE A 146 6.53 -1.65 -1.90
N ILE A 147 7.79 -2.09 -1.93
CA ILE A 147 8.14 -3.45 -2.37
C ILE A 147 7.58 -4.48 -1.37
N MET A 148 7.73 -4.23 -0.07
CA MET A 148 7.16 -5.07 0.97
C MET A 148 5.65 -5.22 0.79
N MET A 149 4.91 -4.12 0.66
CA MET A 149 3.46 -4.11 0.51
C MET A 149 3.00 -4.88 -0.74
N VAL A 150 3.71 -4.75 -1.86
CA VAL A 150 3.41 -5.50 -3.09
C VAL A 150 3.63 -7.00 -2.88
N VAL A 151 4.75 -7.39 -2.27
CA VAL A 151 5.04 -8.82 -2.02
C VAL A 151 4.04 -9.42 -1.04
N GLU A 152 3.73 -8.72 0.06
CA GLU A 152 2.75 -9.17 1.05
C GLU A 152 1.35 -9.33 0.43
N SER A 153 0.91 -8.36 -0.38
CA SER A 153 -0.40 -8.42 -1.04
C SER A 153 -0.48 -9.55 -2.07
N CYS A 154 0.58 -9.73 -2.87
CA CYS A 154 0.65 -10.84 -3.83
C CYS A 154 0.66 -12.20 -3.12
N ALA A 155 1.43 -12.34 -2.04
CA ALA A 155 1.50 -13.56 -1.27
C ALA A 155 0.15 -13.89 -0.62
N LEU A 156 -0.49 -12.88 0.00
CA LEU A 156 -1.82 -13.04 0.60
C LEU A 156 -2.85 -13.48 -0.43
N PHE A 157 -2.90 -12.81 -1.59
CA PHE A 157 -3.81 -13.18 -2.67
C PHE A 157 -3.60 -14.63 -3.12
N LEU A 158 -2.36 -15.02 -3.32
CA LEU A 158 -2.00 -16.36 -3.80
C LEU A 158 -2.38 -17.44 -2.77
N PHE A 159 -2.05 -17.23 -1.50
CA PHE A 159 -2.42 -18.16 -0.43
C PHE A 159 -3.95 -18.25 -0.26
N THR A 160 -4.65 -17.11 -0.34
CA THR A 160 -6.12 -17.10 -0.26
C THR A 160 -6.74 -17.89 -1.41
N VAL A 161 -6.28 -17.70 -2.64
CA VAL A 161 -6.76 -18.46 -3.80
C VAL A 161 -6.48 -19.95 -3.64
N ILE A 162 -5.27 -20.33 -3.21
CA ILE A 162 -4.92 -21.74 -2.95
C ILE A 162 -5.84 -22.33 -1.88
N TYR A 163 -6.05 -21.62 -0.78
CA TYR A 163 -6.93 -22.07 0.30
C TYR A 163 -8.36 -22.31 -0.18
N PHE A 164 -8.94 -21.36 -0.93
CA PHE A 164 -10.28 -21.55 -1.50
C PHE A 164 -10.37 -22.73 -2.47
N PHE A 165 -9.32 -23.01 -3.25
CA PHE A 165 -9.26 -24.20 -4.10
C PHE A 165 -9.24 -25.50 -3.29
N THR A 166 -8.73 -25.52 -2.07
CA THR A 166 -8.78 -26.70 -1.19
C THR A 166 -10.18 -26.93 -0.60
N LEU A 167 -11.00 -25.87 -0.48
CA LEU A 167 -12.38 -25.99 -0.02
C LEU A 167 -13.32 -26.49 -1.14
N ASP A 168 -13.44 -25.75 -2.20
CA ASP A 168 -14.21 -26.15 -3.39
C ASP A 168 -13.76 -25.34 -4.64
N TRP A 169 -13.39 -26.05 -5.70
CA TRP A 169 -12.88 -25.43 -6.93
C TRP A 169 -13.94 -24.60 -7.66
N LEU A 170 -15.21 -25.02 -7.62
CA LEU A 170 -16.30 -24.31 -8.30
C LEU A 170 -16.64 -23.01 -7.60
N MET A 171 -16.68 -23.01 -6.26
CA MET A 171 -16.85 -21.82 -5.44
C MET A 171 -15.74 -20.81 -5.74
N THR A 172 -14.50 -21.26 -5.79
CA THR A 172 -13.33 -20.43 -6.09
C THR A 172 -13.46 -19.78 -7.46
N LEU A 173 -13.88 -20.52 -8.49
CA LEU A 173 -14.10 -19.96 -9.82
C LEU A 173 -15.18 -18.89 -9.85
N CYS A 174 -16.28 -19.08 -9.12
CA CYS A 174 -17.35 -18.07 -9.01
C CYS A 174 -16.84 -16.76 -8.41
N ILE A 175 -16.03 -16.83 -7.36
CA ILE A 175 -15.42 -15.64 -6.72
C ILE A 175 -14.37 -15.01 -7.66
N LEU A 176 -13.53 -15.83 -8.27
CA LEU A 176 -12.46 -15.36 -9.15
C LEU A 176 -13.00 -14.69 -10.43
N ALA A 177 -14.20 -15.08 -10.90
CA ALA A 177 -14.84 -14.50 -12.09
C ALA A 177 -15.15 -13.00 -11.94
N LEU A 178 -15.33 -12.49 -10.71
CA LEU A 178 -15.54 -11.06 -10.45
C LEU A 178 -14.24 -10.25 -10.36
N THR A 179 -13.11 -10.91 -10.09
CA THR A 179 -11.81 -10.23 -9.95
C THR A 179 -11.37 -9.49 -11.22
N PRO A 180 -11.53 -10.01 -12.46
CA PRO A 180 -11.23 -9.27 -13.68
C PRO A 180 -12.04 -7.99 -13.85
N ILE A 181 -13.31 -7.99 -13.42
CA ILE A 181 -14.18 -6.81 -13.49
C ILE A 181 -13.61 -5.70 -12.58
N LEU A 182 -13.26 -6.05 -11.34
CA LEU A 182 -12.62 -5.13 -10.41
C LEU A 182 -11.30 -4.59 -10.97
N PHE A 183 -10.47 -5.45 -11.59
CA PHE A 183 -9.23 -5.04 -12.23
C PHE A 183 -9.48 -4.03 -13.37
N VAL A 184 -10.46 -4.26 -14.23
CA VAL A 184 -10.81 -3.35 -15.34
C VAL A 184 -11.25 -1.99 -14.79
N VAL A 185 -12.13 -1.96 -13.78
CA VAL A 185 -12.61 -0.71 -13.16
C VAL A 185 -11.46 0.07 -12.53
N THR A 186 -10.59 -0.61 -11.77
CA THR A 186 -9.41 0.01 -11.16
C THR A 186 -8.43 0.53 -12.23
N ARG A 187 -8.27 -0.19 -13.34
CA ARG A 187 -7.45 0.25 -14.47
C ARG A 187 -8.03 1.49 -15.16
N MET A 188 -9.35 1.55 -15.33
CA MET A 188 -10.04 2.72 -15.87
C MET A 188 -9.88 3.94 -14.96
N PHE A 189 -10.05 3.76 -13.65
CA PHE A 189 -9.79 4.79 -12.64
C PHE A 189 -8.37 5.33 -12.76
N SER A 190 -7.36 4.45 -12.72
CA SER A 190 -5.95 4.81 -12.79
C SER A 190 -5.61 5.62 -14.07
N LYS A 191 -6.19 5.24 -15.22
CA LYS A 191 -6.00 5.96 -16.48
C LYS A 191 -6.64 7.35 -16.49
N ARG A 192 -7.74 7.56 -15.79
CA ARG A 192 -8.44 8.84 -15.73
C ARG A 192 -7.86 9.79 -14.70
N VAL A 193 -7.45 9.26 -13.54
CA VAL A 193 -6.94 10.08 -12.44
C VAL A 193 -5.50 10.56 -12.68
N GLY A 194 -4.65 9.71 -13.27
CA GLY A 194 -3.23 10.01 -13.47
C GLY A 194 -2.97 11.34 -14.21
N PRO A 195 -3.56 11.59 -15.39
CA PRO A 195 -3.38 12.87 -16.12
C PRO A 195 -3.86 14.08 -15.32
N LYS A 196 -4.96 13.94 -14.54
CA LYS A 196 -5.48 15.04 -13.72
C LYS A 196 -4.49 15.44 -12.61
N TYR A 197 -3.85 14.45 -11.97
CA TYR A 197 -2.81 14.76 -10.98
C TYR A 197 -1.56 15.41 -11.56
N VAL A 198 -1.19 15.10 -12.80
CA VAL A 198 -0.07 15.78 -13.48
C VAL A 198 -0.38 17.28 -13.68
N VAL A 199 -1.58 17.59 -14.20
CA VAL A 199 -2.02 18.97 -14.38
C VAL A 199 -2.14 19.68 -13.02
N LEU A 200 -2.70 19.03 -12.02
CA LEU A 200 -2.83 19.58 -10.66
C LEU A 200 -1.48 19.98 -10.06
N ARG A 201 -0.44 19.15 -10.24
CA ARG A 201 0.93 19.49 -9.79
C ARG A 201 1.50 20.71 -10.51
N GLU A 202 1.23 20.85 -11.80
CA GLU A 202 1.65 22.03 -12.56
C GLU A 202 0.97 23.29 -12.02
N LYS A 203 -0.36 23.24 -11.78
CA LYS A 203 -1.11 24.37 -11.23
C LYS A 203 -0.61 24.74 -9.82
N LEU A 204 -0.37 23.74 -8.97
CA LEU A 204 0.21 23.96 -7.64
C LEU A 204 1.60 24.61 -7.73
N SER A 205 2.43 24.19 -8.68
CA SER A 205 3.75 24.80 -8.90
C SER A 205 3.64 26.27 -9.27
N ARG A 206 2.73 26.62 -10.19
CA ARG A 206 2.49 28.01 -10.60
C ARG A 206 1.98 28.86 -9.44
N LEU A 207 1.05 28.34 -8.63
CA LEU A 207 0.55 29.00 -7.43
C LEU A 207 1.67 29.26 -6.40
N ASN A 208 2.52 28.25 -6.16
CA ASN A 208 3.65 28.40 -5.25
C ASN A 208 4.68 29.43 -5.77
N THR A 209 4.97 29.44 -7.07
CA THR A 209 5.85 30.45 -7.68
C THR A 209 5.30 31.85 -7.47
N LYS A 210 3.99 32.07 -7.74
CA LYS A 210 3.35 33.38 -7.53
C LYS A 210 3.40 33.80 -6.05
N ALA A 211 3.18 32.87 -5.11
CA ALA A 211 3.33 33.14 -3.68
C ALA A 211 4.75 33.55 -3.32
N GLN A 212 5.77 32.83 -3.82
CA GLN A 212 7.17 33.16 -3.57
C GLN A 212 7.57 34.52 -4.14
N GLU A 213 7.12 34.87 -5.35
CA GLU A 213 7.34 36.17 -5.98
C GLU A 213 6.75 37.29 -5.12
N ASN A 214 5.51 37.14 -4.66
CA ASN A 214 4.82 38.14 -3.84
C ASN A 214 5.50 38.32 -2.48
N ILE A 215 5.93 37.23 -1.84
CA ILE A 215 6.65 37.29 -0.57
C ILE A 215 8.01 38.00 -0.75
N ALA A 216 8.75 37.66 -1.80
CA ALA A 216 10.05 38.25 -2.09
C ALA A 216 9.93 39.74 -2.44
N ALA A 217 8.91 40.13 -3.22
CA ALA A 217 8.65 41.50 -3.65
C ALA A 217 7.80 42.32 -2.68
N ASN A 218 7.48 41.83 -1.48
CA ASN A 218 6.52 42.45 -0.57
C ASN A 218 6.84 43.91 -0.21
N ARG A 219 8.14 44.26 -0.11
CA ARG A 219 8.58 45.65 0.12
C ARG A 219 8.19 46.57 -1.05
N VAL A 220 8.29 46.07 -2.27
CA VAL A 220 7.95 46.82 -3.50
C VAL A 220 6.44 46.97 -3.59
N VAL A 221 5.67 45.89 -3.34
CA VAL A 221 4.21 45.89 -3.33
C VAL A 221 3.68 46.95 -2.34
N LYS A 222 4.26 47.00 -1.12
CA LYS A 222 3.90 48.00 -0.11
C LYS A 222 4.31 49.40 -0.47
N ALA A 223 5.49 49.59 -1.07
CA ALA A 223 5.95 50.92 -1.49
C ALA A 223 5.06 51.55 -2.56
N PHE A 224 4.42 50.73 -3.39
CA PHE A 224 3.51 51.20 -4.43
C PHE A 224 2.01 51.03 -4.07
N ALA A 225 1.69 50.61 -2.85
CA ALA A 225 0.34 50.36 -2.32
C ALA A 225 -0.49 49.47 -3.28
N ARG A 226 0.14 48.37 -3.80
CA ARG A 226 -0.47 47.47 -4.77
C ARG A 226 -0.94 46.14 -4.17
N GLU A 227 -1.19 46.09 -2.89
CA GLU A 227 -1.58 44.86 -2.17
C GLU A 227 -2.87 44.25 -2.74
N GLU A 228 -3.87 45.09 -3.07
CA GLU A 228 -5.14 44.58 -3.59
C GLU A 228 -4.99 43.97 -4.98
N TYR A 229 -4.18 44.57 -5.84
CA TYR A 229 -3.88 44.03 -7.16
C TYR A 229 -3.17 42.65 -7.06
N GLU A 230 -2.19 42.53 -6.16
CA GLU A 230 -1.47 41.24 -5.96
C GLU A 230 -2.36 40.17 -5.35
N LYS A 231 -3.31 40.52 -4.48
CA LYS A 231 -4.32 39.59 -3.96
C LYS A 231 -5.25 39.08 -5.08
N GLU A 232 -5.78 39.98 -5.91
CA GLU A 232 -6.63 39.61 -7.05
C GLU A 232 -5.89 38.68 -8.02
N ASP A 233 -4.62 38.99 -8.29
CA ASP A 233 -3.81 38.19 -9.20
C ASP A 233 -3.51 36.82 -8.59
N PHE A 234 -3.13 36.74 -7.29
CA PHE A 234 -2.96 35.46 -6.60
C PHE A 234 -4.24 34.64 -6.58
N ASP A 235 -5.39 35.27 -6.36
CA ASP A 235 -6.70 34.60 -6.33
C ASP A 235 -7.04 33.92 -7.68
N LYS A 236 -6.60 34.47 -8.84
CA LYS A 236 -6.76 33.80 -10.13
C LYS A 236 -6.01 32.45 -10.17
N TYR A 237 -4.76 32.41 -9.72
CA TYR A 237 -3.99 31.18 -9.66
C TYR A 237 -4.58 30.19 -8.65
N ASN A 238 -5.07 30.70 -7.53
CA ASN A 238 -5.71 29.88 -6.48
C ASN A 238 -7.02 29.26 -6.98
N ARG A 239 -7.87 30.02 -7.68
CA ARG A 239 -9.10 29.48 -8.29
C ARG A 239 -8.79 28.44 -9.36
N ASP A 240 -7.83 28.70 -10.22
CA ASP A 240 -7.39 27.75 -11.27
C ASP A 240 -6.89 26.42 -10.63
N TYR A 241 -6.11 26.51 -9.56
CA TYR A 241 -5.71 25.32 -8.79
C TYR A 241 -6.92 24.62 -8.16
N CYS A 242 -7.83 25.35 -7.53
CA CYS A 242 -9.02 24.82 -6.88
C CYS A 242 -9.92 24.07 -7.87
N GLU A 243 -10.17 24.64 -9.07
CA GLU A 243 -10.97 24.00 -10.12
C GLU A 243 -10.36 22.68 -10.58
N HIS A 244 -9.04 22.65 -10.80
CA HIS A 244 -8.35 21.41 -11.20
C HIS A 244 -8.29 20.38 -10.07
N ASN A 245 -8.18 20.82 -8.81
CA ASN A 245 -8.25 19.95 -7.65
C ASN A 245 -9.64 19.31 -7.50
N GLN A 246 -10.71 20.11 -7.69
CA GLN A 246 -12.08 19.60 -7.71
C GLN A 246 -12.29 18.58 -8.84
N GLN A 247 -11.77 18.86 -10.05
CA GLN A 247 -11.84 17.92 -11.17
C GLN A 247 -11.11 16.59 -10.87
N ALA A 248 -9.97 16.63 -10.20
CA ALA A 248 -9.26 15.43 -9.77
C ALA A 248 -10.05 14.67 -8.67
N ALA A 249 -10.59 15.40 -7.69
CA ALA A 249 -11.44 14.84 -6.65
C ALA A 249 -12.73 14.22 -7.20
N MET A 250 -13.37 14.83 -8.19
CA MET A 250 -14.57 14.28 -8.84
C MET A 250 -14.32 12.94 -9.54
N VAL A 251 -13.12 12.73 -10.11
CA VAL A 251 -12.78 11.38 -10.62
C VAL A 251 -12.75 10.37 -9.50
N TRP A 252 -12.13 10.69 -8.37
CA TRP A 252 -12.11 9.82 -7.19
C TRP A 252 -13.53 9.53 -6.69
N LEU A 253 -14.32 10.58 -6.44
CA LEU A 253 -15.70 10.47 -5.94
C LEU A 253 -16.60 9.67 -6.88
N THR A 254 -16.35 9.69 -8.18
CA THR A 254 -17.12 8.92 -9.17
C THR A 254 -16.75 7.44 -9.14
N PHE A 255 -15.46 7.11 -9.03
CA PHE A 255 -15.00 5.71 -9.14
C PHE A 255 -15.03 4.96 -7.82
N GLN A 256 -14.86 5.64 -6.68
CA GLN A 256 -14.85 5.01 -5.36
C GLN A 256 -16.15 4.21 -5.09
N PRO A 257 -17.36 4.72 -5.30
CA PRO A 257 -18.58 3.94 -5.09
C PRO A 257 -18.66 2.68 -5.97
N TYR A 258 -18.17 2.74 -7.22
CA TYR A 258 -18.14 1.56 -8.07
C TYR A 258 -17.18 0.48 -7.55
N ILE A 259 -15.99 0.89 -7.08
CA ILE A 259 -15.02 -0.04 -6.51
C ILE A 259 -15.55 -0.65 -5.21
N GLU A 260 -16.13 0.15 -4.33
CA GLU A 260 -16.73 -0.31 -3.07
C GLU A 260 -17.94 -1.23 -3.31
N THR A 261 -18.84 -0.87 -4.23
CA THR A 261 -19.99 -1.69 -4.58
C THR A 261 -19.57 -3.04 -5.16
N LEU A 262 -18.53 -3.06 -6.03
CA LEU A 262 -17.99 -4.31 -6.55
C LEU A 262 -17.34 -5.16 -5.46
N ALA A 263 -16.63 -4.55 -4.51
CA ALA A 263 -16.04 -5.26 -3.38
C ALA A 263 -17.13 -5.86 -2.47
N GLN A 264 -18.21 -5.12 -2.21
CA GLN A 264 -19.37 -5.62 -1.46
C GLN A 264 -20.14 -6.70 -2.25
N ALA A 265 -20.26 -6.57 -3.57
CA ALA A 265 -20.87 -7.59 -4.42
C ALA A 265 -20.06 -8.90 -4.38
N LEU A 266 -18.72 -8.85 -4.34
CA LEU A 266 -17.89 -10.03 -4.12
C LEU A 266 -18.25 -10.74 -2.82
N TRP A 267 -18.39 -9.99 -1.73
CA TRP A 267 -18.78 -10.53 -0.43
C TRP A 267 -20.20 -11.13 -0.47
N ALA A 268 -21.17 -10.44 -1.11
CA ALA A 268 -22.53 -10.95 -1.27
C ALA A 268 -22.59 -12.23 -2.12
N VAL A 269 -21.82 -12.31 -3.22
CA VAL A 269 -21.71 -13.51 -4.05
C VAL A 269 -21.09 -14.66 -3.26
N GLN A 270 -20.05 -14.39 -2.47
CA GLN A 270 -19.45 -15.40 -1.59
C GLN A 270 -20.47 -15.94 -0.58
N MET A 271 -21.27 -15.05 0.03
CA MET A 271 -22.35 -15.45 0.95
C MET A 271 -23.42 -16.31 0.27
N LEU A 272 -23.89 -15.91 -0.90
CA LEU A 272 -24.90 -16.65 -1.65
C LEU A 272 -24.37 -18.01 -2.14
N VAL A 273 -23.24 -18.01 -2.82
CA VAL A 273 -22.65 -19.24 -3.37
C VAL A 273 -22.25 -20.18 -2.25
N GLY A 274 -21.56 -19.68 -1.22
CA GLY A 274 -21.15 -20.45 -0.06
C GLY A 274 -22.36 -21.07 0.68
N GLY A 275 -23.44 -20.28 0.89
CA GLY A 275 -24.68 -20.78 1.50
C GLY A 275 -25.33 -21.91 0.70
N ILE A 276 -25.37 -21.78 -0.64
CA ILE A 276 -25.89 -22.85 -1.52
C ILE A 276 -25.00 -24.12 -1.42
N PHE A 277 -23.68 -23.96 -1.34
CA PHE A 277 -22.76 -25.08 -1.22
C PHE A 277 -22.85 -25.78 0.14
N VAL A 278 -23.14 -25.03 1.21
CA VAL A 278 -23.47 -25.61 2.53
C VAL A 278 -24.75 -26.43 2.47
N ILE A 279 -25.83 -25.88 1.89
CA ILE A 279 -27.14 -26.60 1.74
C ILE A 279 -26.95 -27.89 0.92
N ASN A 280 -26.09 -27.85 -0.10
CA ASN A 280 -25.81 -29.02 -0.94
C ASN A 280 -24.78 -29.99 -0.29
N GLY A 281 -24.31 -29.73 0.93
CA GLY A 281 -23.36 -30.58 1.65
C GLY A 281 -21.95 -30.62 1.07
N ARG A 282 -21.56 -29.65 0.21
CA ARG A 282 -20.22 -29.57 -0.40
C ARG A 282 -19.18 -28.99 0.55
N ILE A 283 -19.59 -28.04 1.39
CA ILE A 283 -18.76 -27.43 2.42
C ILE A 283 -19.50 -27.45 3.75
N THR A 284 -18.78 -27.43 4.84
CA THR A 284 -19.36 -27.37 6.19
C THR A 284 -19.75 -25.94 6.56
N ILE A 285 -20.67 -25.79 7.52
CA ILE A 285 -21.03 -24.47 8.07
C ILE A 285 -19.79 -23.78 8.66
N ALA A 286 -18.90 -24.57 9.30
CA ALA A 286 -17.67 -24.07 9.87
C ALA A 286 -16.68 -23.50 8.81
N GLN A 287 -16.64 -24.12 7.63
CA GLN A 287 -15.84 -23.65 6.48
C GLN A 287 -16.43 -22.42 5.77
N TYR A 288 -17.75 -22.26 5.91
CA TYR A 288 -18.44 -21.13 5.31
C TYR A 288 -18.27 -19.84 6.12
N LEU A 289 -18.27 -19.91 7.46
CA LEU A 289 -18.13 -18.77 8.38
C LEU A 289 -16.69 -18.33 8.53
#